data_90e6e305e0f913e1b11446dac072ab1e
#
_entry.id   90e6e305e0f913e1b11446dac072ab1e
#
_cell.length_a   1.000
_cell.length_b   1.000
_cell.length_c   1.000
_cell.angle_alpha   90.00
_cell.angle_beta   90.00
_cell.angle_gamma   90.00
#
_symmetry.space_group_name_H-M   'P 1'
#
loop_
_entity.id
_entity.type
_entity.pdbx_description
1 polymer ?
#
loop_
_entity_poly.entity_id
_entity_poly.type
_entity_poly.pdbx_seq_one_letter_code
_entity_poly.pdbx_strand_id
1 'polypeptide(L)'
;MNQSQGELFTDEFQKHLKEQFYFADEDPQFGPRLFFENSGGSLRLKSAVEAKCLTEQFPDCPERIHERAMILKEMVSGGTEDILRIVFGAKSGALLTELTDSQTMFNLVGAIMENVTTGTNAVTSSLEHPSAHDAVEYYCRKTGRDFRVVPANQATGGIDPEEVMKYVDKDTVLLSIMSASNISGNIMDIKEIAQRAREINPDIYIVTDAVQHAPHAAMDVEDLGIDGMNFAPYKFFGIRGCGFAYVSDRVASMRHRKLAGKGPTEWSLGTPTPGNFAAMRAVISYVCSIGAHFMDSQDKRTLFVEGMNRIHMHEKALLHRLLEGSKTQPGLR
;
A
#
# COMPACT_ATOMS: atom_id res chain seq x y z
N MET A 1 26.28 13.86 -8.86
CA MET A 1 26.18 12.62 -8.08
C MET A 1 25.39 11.61 -8.89
N ASN A 2 25.83 10.36 -8.89
CA ASN A 2 25.23 9.36 -9.75
C ASN A 2 23.89 8.92 -9.14
N GLN A 3 22.75 9.42 -9.64
CA GLN A 3 21.39 9.13 -9.11
C GLN A 3 21.09 7.62 -9.02
N SER A 4 21.88 6.78 -9.72
CA SER A 4 21.78 5.32 -9.67
C SER A 4 22.19 4.69 -8.32
N GLN A 5 22.98 5.38 -7.50
CA GLN A 5 23.54 4.85 -6.24
C GLN A 5 22.75 5.26 -4.99
N GLY A 6 21.76 6.15 -5.11
CA GLY A 6 21.05 6.70 -3.97
C GLY A 6 21.83 7.77 -3.22
N GLU A 7 21.25 8.27 -2.11
CA GLU A 7 21.82 9.32 -1.24
C GLU A 7 21.49 9.00 0.22
N LEU A 8 22.51 8.91 1.06
CA LEU A 8 22.33 8.67 2.50
C LEU A 8 21.86 9.95 3.21
N PHE A 9 21.00 9.80 4.19
CA PHE A 9 20.79 10.84 5.20
C PHE A 9 22.07 11.12 5.97
N THR A 10 22.22 12.36 6.44
CA THR A 10 23.32 12.69 7.38
C THR A 10 23.16 11.90 8.69
N ASP A 11 24.25 11.64 9.39
CA ASP A 11 24.21 10.89 10.66
C ASP A 11 23.31 11.58 11.71
N GLU A 12 23.32 12.92 11.74
CA GLU A 12 22.48 13.71 12.63
C GLU A 12 20.98 13.53 12.29
N PHE A 13 20.62 13.64 11.02
CA PHE A 13 19.24 13.48 10.59
C PHE A 13 18.76 12.03 10.79
N GLN A 14 19.61 11.04 10.49
CA GLN A 14 19.31 9.63 10.73
C GLN A 14 19.07 9.34 12.24
N LYS A 15 19.87 9.93 13.13
CA LYS A 15 19.66 9.83 14.57
C LYS A 15 18.31 10.43 14.97
N HIS A 16 17.99 11.63 14.46
CA HIS A 16 16.69 12.27 14.69
C HIS A 16 15.53 11.39 14.23
N LEU A 17 15.63 10.77 13.05
CA LEU A 17 14.59 9.86 12.54
C LEU A 17 14.44 8.62 13.44
N LYS A 18 15.53 7.98 13.87
CA LYS A 18 15.50 6.81 14.76
C LYS A 18 14.77 7.10 16.08
N GLU A 19 14.96 8.29 16.65
CA GLU A 19 14.31 8.72 17.89
C GLU A 19 12.77 8.76 17.77
N GLN A 20 12.22 8.82 16.56
CA GLN A 20 10.77 8.81 16.32
C GLN A 20 10.16 7.40 16.46
N PHE A 21 10.98 6.34 16.49
CA PHE A 21 10.50 4.96 16.51
C PHE A 21 10.69 4.29 17.87
N TYR A 22 9.77 3.38 18.20
CA TYR A 22 9.93 2.49 19.32
C TYR A 22 11.00 1.44 19.00
N PHE A 23 11.92 1.22 19.94
CA PHE A 23 12.85 0.10 19.96
C PHE A 23 13.69 -0.03 18.66
N ALA A 24 14.15 1.09 18.10
CA ALA A 24 14.93 1.08 16.87
C ALA A 24 16.28 0.38 17.02
N ASP A 25 17.01 0.68 18.09
CA ASP A 25 18.36 0.17 18.36
C ASP A 25 18.44 -0.77 19.56
N GLU A 26 17.42 -0.79 20.43
CA GLU A 26 17.40 -1.58 21.66
C GLU A 26 15.99 -2.11 21.95
N ASP A 27 15.91 -3.41 22.24
CA ASP A 27 14.70 -4.05 22.73
C ASP A 27 14.70 -4.02 24.26
N PRO A 28 13.58 -3.61 24.93
CA PRO A 28 13.55 -3.46 26.37
C PRO A 28 13.74 -4.77 27.17
N GLN A 29 13.54 -5.91 26.54
CA GLN A 29 13.69 -7.24 27.14
C GLN A 29 14.99 -7.94 26.72
N PHE A 30 15.42 -7.76 25.46
CA PHE A 30 16.52 -8.51 24.87
C PHE A 30 17.79 -7.68 24.65
N GLY A 31 17.76 -6.36 24.90
CA GLY A 31 18.90 -5.44 24.75
C GLY A 31 19.16 -5.02 23.31
N PRO A 32 20.41 -4.74 22.92
CA PRO A 32 20.73 -4.23 21.59
C PRO A 32 20.18 -5.12 20.47
N ARG A 33 19.57 -4.49 19.45
CA ARG A 33 18.98 -5.21 18.32
C ARG A 33 19.39 -4.64 16.98
N LEU A 34 19.46 -5.53 15.99
CA LEU A 34 19.50 -5.19 14.58
C LEU A 34 18.21 -5.73 13.94
N PHE A 35 17.39 -4.84 13.38
CA PHE A 35 16.11 -5.21 12.79
C PHE A 35 16.15 -5.11 11.27
N PHE A 36 16.07 -6.26 10.59
CA PHE A 36 16.08 -6.38 9.12
C PHE A 36 14.83 -7.03 8.54
N GLU A 37 13.84 -7.35 9.38
CA GLU A 37 12.63 -8.09 8.95
C GLU A 37 11.47 -7.15 8.57
N ASN A 38 11.75 -6.08 7.80
CA ASN A 38 10.72 -5.12 7.40
C ASN A 38 9.64 -5.72 6.48
N SER A 39 9.93 -6.80 5.76
CA SER A 39 8.94 -7.54 4.96
C SER A 39 7.78 -8.10 5.81
N GLY A 40 8.04 -8.44 7.08
CA GLY A 40 7.05 -8.88 8.06
C GLY A 40 6.35 -7.74 8.81
N GLY A 41 6.89 -6.53 8.76
CA GLY A 41 6.38 -5.32 9.39
C GLY A 41 7.47 -4.34 9.78
N SER A 42 7.24 -3.04 9.63
CA SER A 42 8.21 -1.99 9.95
C SER A 42 8.31 -1.71 11.45
N LEU A 43 9.33 -0.96 11.86
CA LEU A 43 9.38 -0.29 13.16
C LEU A 43 8.14 0.59 13.35
N ARG A 44 7.70 0.76 14.61
CA ARG A 44 6.49 1.51 14.94
C ARG A 44 6.82 2.96 15.24
N LEU A 45 6.24 3.87 14.48
CA LEU A 45 6.31 5.31 14.72
C LEU A 45 5.60 5.62 16.05
N LYS A 46 6.27 6.30 16.98
CA LYS A 46 5.72 6.63 18.31
C LYS A 46 4.42 7.43 18.20
N SER A 47 4.43 8.50 17.41
CA SER A 47 3.27 9.36 17.23
C SER A 47 2.05 8.62 16.64
N ALA A 48 2.25 7.60 15.80
CA ALA A 48 1.15 6.79 15.27
C ALA A 48 0.51 5.90 16.35
N VAL A 49 1.34 5.25 17.16
CA VAL A 49 0.86 4.43 18.28
C VAL A 49 0.15 5.29 19.32
N GLU A 50 0.73 6.43 19.69
CA GLU A 50 0.19 7.37 20.67
C GLU A 50 -1.14 7.98 20.19
N ALA A 51 -1.25 8.38 18.92
CA ALA A 51 -2.48 8.90 18.34
C ALA A 51 -3.62 7.88 18.42
N LYS A 52 -3.35 6.59 18.12
CA LYS A 52 -4.34 5.54 18.32
C LYS A 52 -4.71 5.37 19.79
N CYS A 53 -3.71 5.20 20.66
CA CYS A 53 -3.95 5.00 22.09
C CYS A 53 -4.75 6.15 22.72
N LEU A 54 -4.46 7.38 22.33
CA LEU A 54 -5.22 8.56 22.81
C LEU A 54 -6.68 8.51 22.34
N THR A 55 -6.92 8.15 21.08
CA THR A 55 -8.27 8.05 20.52
C THR A 55 -9.10 6.96 21.20
N GLU A 56 -8.50 5.80 21.50
CA GLU A 56 -9.17 4.68 22.16
C GLU A 56 -9.54 4.95 23.65
N GLN A 57 -9.08 6.05 24.24
CA GLN A 57 -9.50 6.47 25.57
C GLN A 57 -10.91 7.05 25.62
N PHE A 58 -11.48 7.41 24.48
CA PHE A 58 -12.83 7.99 24.38
C PHE A 58 -13.85 6.92 23.98
N PRO A 59 -14.93 6.72 24.78
CA PRO A 59 -15.96 5.73 24.50
C PRO A 59 -17.00 6.22 23.47
N ASP A 60 -16.80 7.42 22.93
CA ASP A 60 -17.79 8.11 22.12
C ASP A 60 -17.91 7.49 20.73
N CYS A 61 -19.14 7.48 20.19
CA CYS A 61 -19.43 6.96 18.86
C CYS A 61 -19.38 8.10 17.81
N PRO A 62 -18.59 7.98 16.74
CA PRO A 62 -18.48 9.01 15.71
C PRO A 62 -19.77 9.25 14.90
N GLU A 63 -20.77 8.37 15.05
CA GLU A 63 -22.09 8.51 14.39
C GLU A 63 -23.06 9.41 15.17
N ARG A 64 -22.63 10.00 16.29
CA ARG A 64 -23.42 10.92 17.10
C ARG A 64 -23.14 12.39 16.72
N ILE A 65 -23.92 13.33 17.32
CA ILE A 65 -23.88 14.75 16.97
C ILE A 65 -23.29 15.66 18.07
N HIS A 66 -22.91 15.11 19.22
CA HIS A 66 -22.25 15.89 20.27
C HIS A 66 -20.77 16.15 19.89
N GLU A 67 -20.18 17.13 20.56
CA GLU A 67 -18.86 17.69 20.21
C GLU A 67 -17.76 16.60 20.05
N ARG A 68 -17.63 15.69 21.03
CA ARG A 68 -16.63 14.61 20.95
C ARG A 68 -16.87 13.68 19.76
N ALA A 69 -18.10 13.31 19.50
CA ALA A 69 -18.46 12.47 18.35
C ALA A 69 -18.10 13.15 17.01
N MET A 70 -18.32 14.48 16.92
CA MET A 70 -17.95 15.23 15.72
C MET A 70 -16.43 15.27 15.49
N ILE A 71 -15.63 15.36 16.56
CA ILE A 71 -14.16 15.26 16.48
C ILE A 71 -13.75 13.89 15.95
N LEU A 72 -14.32 12.80 16.47
CA LEU A 72 -14.02 11.44 16.01
C LEU A 72 -14.48 11.21 14.56
N LYS A 73 -15.64 11.78 14.19
CA LYS A 73 -16.12 11.75 12.79
C LYS A 73 -15.17 12.47 11.85
N GLU A 74 -14.66 13.64 12.24
CA GLU A 74 -13.66 14.39 11.46
C GLU A 74 -12.34 13.61 11.33
N MET A 75 -11.90 12.90 12.37
CA MET A 75 -10.73 12.03 12.28
C MET A 75 -10.88 10.97 11.18
N VAL A 76 -12.07 10.36 11.07
CA VAL A 76 -12.35 9.38 10.02
C VAL A 76 -12.44 10.06 8.64
N SER A 77 -13.25 11.11 8.51
CA SER A 77 -13.46 11.75 7.20
C SER A 77 -12.17 12.46 6.69
N GLY A 78 -11.50 13.23 7.55
CA GLY A 78 -10.24 13.87 7.20
C GLY A 78 -9.10 12.87 6.97
N GLY A 79 -9.06 11.79 7.76
CA GLY A 79 -8.10 10.71 7.55
C GLY A 79 -8.35 9.94 6.25
N THR A 80 -9.62 9.73 5.87
CA THR A 80 -10.00 9.15 4.57
C THR A 80 -9.48 10.02 3.42
N GLU A 81 -9.72 11.32 3.49
CA GLU A 81 -9.27 12.26 2.47
C GLU A 81 -7.74 12.34 2.41
N ASP A 82 -7.06 12.42 3.57
CA ASP A 82 -5.59 12.42 3.63
C ASP A 82 -4.99 11.14 3.01
N ILE A 83 -5.58 9.96 3.28
CA ILE A 83 -5.10 8.70 2.68
C ILE A 83 -5.32 8.70 1.17
N LEU A 84 -6.51 9.07 0.70
CA LEU A 84 -6.79 9.11 -0.74
C LEU A 84 -5.91 10.11 -1.48
N ARG A 85 -5.83 11.37 -1.00
CA ARG A 85 -5.14 12.46 -1.72
C ARG A 85 -3.63 12.44 -1.51
N ILE A 86 -3.18 12.17 -0.28
CA ILE A 86 -1.76 12.28 0.06
C ILE A 86 -1.04 10.95 -0.13
N VAL A 87 -1.61 9.83 0.30
CA VAL A 87 -0.93 8.54 0.19
C VAL A 87 -1.07 7.94 -1.20
N PHE A 88 -2.31 7.80 -1.70
CA PHE A 88 -2.56 7.21 -3.03
C PHE A 88 -2.41 8.20 -4.20
N GLY A 89 -2.43 9.51 -3.95
CA GLY A 89 -2.43 10.53 -5.02
C GLY A 89 -3.73 10.56 -5.84
N ALA A 90 -4.82 10.00 -5.32
CA ALA A 90 -6.09 9.89 -6.02
C ALA A 90 -6.81 11.24 -6.14
N LYS A 91 -7.42 11.53 -7.28
CA LYS A 91 -8.28 12.70 -7.51
C LYS A 91 -9.75 12.41 -7.23
N SER A 92 -10.15 11.16 -7.34
CA SER A 92 -11.49 10.66 -7.10
C SER A 92 -11.45 9.23 -6.55
N GLY A 93 -12.57 8.53 -6.50
CA GLY A 93 -12.66 7.17 -5.99
C GLY A 93 -13.07 7.08 -4.52
N ALA A 94 -12.97 5.89 -3.96
CA ALA A 94 -13.37 5.59 -2.59
C ALA A 94 -12.24 4.90 -1.81
N LEU A 95 -12.29 5.00 -0.48
CA LEU A 95 -11.42 4.27 0.43
C LEU A 95 -12.14 3.04 0.98
N LEU A 96 -11.62 1.87 0.69
CA LEU A 96 -12.00 0.62 1.33
C LEU A 96 -11.15 0.45 2.60
N THR A 97 -11.80 0.17 3.72
CA THR A 97 -11.13 -0.08 5.01
C THR A 97 -11.59 -1.41 5.59
N GLU A 98 -10.64 -2.23 6.02
CA GLU A 98 -10.89 -3.53 6.65
C GLU A 98 -9.94 -3.77 7.84
N LEU A 99 -10.18 -4.83 8.61
CA LEU A 99 -9.34 -5.21 9.75
C LEU A 99 -7.95 -5.72 9.31
N THR A 100 -7.86 -6.27 8.11
CA THR A 100 -6.61 -6.74 7.51
C THR A 100 -6.56 -6.38 6.05
N ASP A 101 -5.36 -6.23 5.53
CA ASP A 101 -5.16 -5.97 4.12
C ASP A 101 -5.56 -7.15 3.22
N SER A 102 -5.47 -8.38 3.72
CA SER A 102 -6.03 -9.55 3.01
C SER A 102 -7.53 -9.41 2.77
N GLN A 103 -8.28 -8.84 3.72
CA GLN A 103 -9.71 -8.59 3.53
C GLN A 103 -9.96 -7.50 2.49
N THR A 104 -9.11 -6.45 2.43
CA THR A 104 -9.24 -5.43 1.39
C THR A 104 -9.08 -6.05 0.00
N MET A 105 -8.09 -6.93 -0.22
CA MET A 105 -7.88 -7.62 -1.49
C MET A 105 -9.07 -8.52 -1.85
N PHE A 106 -9.55 -9.36 -0.92
CA PHE A 106 -10.70 -10.22 -1.18
C PHE A 106 -11.97 -9.42 -1.51
N ASN A 107 -12.21 -8.30 -0.83
CA ASN A 107 -13.38 -7.46 -1.11
C ASN A 107 -13.25 -6.72 -2.45
N LEU A 108 -12.08 -6.20 -2.77
CA LEU A 108 -11.83 -5.48 -4.02
C LEU A 108 -11.94 -6.41 -5.24
N VAL A 109 -11.21 -7.54 -5.23
CA VAL A 109 -11.26 -8.55 -6.28
C VAL A 109 -12.68 -9.12 -6.40
N GLY A 110 -13.32 -9.39 -5.25
CA GLY A 110 -14.69 -9.91 -5.22
C GLY A 110 -15.72 -8.98 -5.83
N ALA A 111 -15.63 -7.69 -5.56
CA ALA A 111 -16.52 -6.71 -6.15
C ALA A 111 -16.40 -6.69 -7.68
N ILE A 112 -15.19 -6.72 -8.22
CA ILE A 112 -14.97 -6.75 -9.66
C ILE A 112 -15.50 -8.07 -10.25
N MET A 113 -15.06 -9.19 -9.75
CA MET A 113 -15.31 -10.51 -10.31
C MET A 113 -16.80 -10.92 -10.25
N GLU A 114 -17.55 -10.45 -9.25
CA GLU A 114 -18.97 -10.76 -9.10
C GLU A 114 -19.91 -9.80 -9.85
N ASN A 115 -19.46 -8.58 -10.16
CA ASN A 115 -20.29 -7.62 -10.88
C ASN A 115 -20.08 -7.66 -12.39
N VAL A 116 -18.89 -7.97 -12.86
CA VAL A 116 -18.60 -8.10 -14.29
C VAL A 116 -19.14 -9.44 -14.78
N THR A 117 -20.09 -9.40 -15.72
CA THR A 117 -20.77 -10.60 -16.23
C THR A 117 -20.17 -11.13 -17.53
N THR A 118 -19.27 -10.38 -18.14
CA THR A 118 -18.55 -10.74 -19.37
C THR A 118 -17.14 -11.20 -19.06
N GLY A 119 -16.46 -11.78 -20.06
CA GLY A 119 -15.09 -12.23 -19.94
C GLY A 119 -14.94 -13.60 -19.28
N THR A 120 -13.86 -14.28 -19.60
CA THR A 120 -13.67 -15.71 -19.33
C THR A 120 -12.53 -16.01 -18.37
N ASN A 121 -11.67 -15.03 -18.06
CA ASN A 121 -10.48 -15.28 -17.27
C ASN A 121 -10.05 -14.09 -16.42
N ALA A 122 -9.21 -14.37 -15.41
CA ALA A 122 -8.45 -13.37 -14.68
C ALA A 122 -6.99 -13.82 -14.54
N VAL A 123 -6.10 -12.83 -14.50
CA VAL A 123 -4.64 -13.03 -14.53
C VAL A 123 -4.03 -12.50 -13.25
N THR A 124 -3.11 -13.27 -12.68
CA THR A 124 -2.26 -12.89 -11.55
C THR A 124 -0.84 -13.39 -11.76
N SER A 125 0.06 -13.26 -10.78
CA SER A 125 1.43 -13.77 -10.90
C SER A 125 1.79 -14.79 -9.83
N SER A 126 2.85 -15.56 -10.10
CA SER A 126 3.41 -16.52 -9.15
C SER A 126 4.17 -15.88 -7.98
N LEU A 127 4.43 -14.57 -8.03
CA LEU A 127 5.09 -13.82 -6.95
C LEU A 127 4.12 -13.20 -5.95
N GLU A 128 2.82 -13.22 -6.25
CA GLU A 128 1.83 -12.56 -5.39
C GLU A 128 1.88 -13.06 -3.94
N HIS A 129 1.65 -12.14 -3.02
CA HIS A 129 1.31 -12.55 -1.66
C HIS A 129 0.02 -13.40 -1.69
N PRO A 130 -0.12 -14.43 -0.82
CA PRO A 130 -1.32 -15.29 -0.80
C PRO A 130 -2.64 -14.52 -0.75
N SER A 131 -2.69 -13.35 -0.09
CA SER A 131 -3.91 -12.53 -0.05
C SER A 131 -4.40 -12.06 -1.43
N ALA A 132 -3.49 -11.78 -2.36
CA ALA A 132 -3.83 -11.37 -3.72
C ALA A 132 -4.03 -12.59 -4.63
N HIS A 133 -3.10 -13.54 -4.60
CA HIS A 133 -3.16 -14.77 -5.39
C HIS A 133 -4.46 -15.54 -5.12
N ASP A 134 -4.73 -15.85 -3.85
CA ASP A 134 -5.87 -16.70 -3.46
C ASP A 134 -7.20 -15.96 -3.64
N ALA A 135 -7.22 -14.61 -3.54
CA ALA A 135 -8.42 -13.85 -3.86
C ALA A 135 -8.81 -14.02 -5.34
N VAL A 136 -7.84 -13.91 -6.27
CA VAL A 136 -8.11 -14.12 -7.70
C VAL A 136 -8.54 -15.55 -7.97
N GLU A 137 -7.81 -16.54 -7.43
CA GLU A 137 -8.17 -17.97 -7.59
C GLU A 137 -9.57 -18.27 -7.07
N TYR A 138 -9.87 -17.82 -5.84
CA TYR A 138 -11.17 -18.05 -5.20
C TYR A 138 -12.32 -17.49 -6.06
N TYR A 139 -12.20 -16.26 -6.54
CA TYR A 139 -13.26 -15.64 -7.34
C TYR A 139 -13.31 -16.16 -8.77
N CYS A 140 -12.20 -16.59 -9.38
CA CYS A 140 -12.24 -17.34 -10.64
C CYS A 140 -13.08 -18.61 -10.50
N ARG A 141 -12.81 -19.41 -9.47
CA ARG A 141 -13.57 -20.62 -9.17
C ARG A 141 -15.06 -20.34 -8.92
N LYS A 142 -15.35 -19.29 -8.13
CA LYS A 142 -16.71 -18.88 -7.78
C LYS A 142 -17.53 -18.41 -8.98
N THR A 143 -16.90 -17.76 -9.96
CA THR A 143 -17.57 -17.17 -11.13
C THR A 143 -17.42 -18.01 -12.39
N GLY A 144 -16.75 -19.18 -12.32
CA GLY A 144 -16.54 -20.09 -13.44
C GLY A 144 -15.57 -19.56 -14.50
N ARG A 145 -14.59 -18.73 -14.11
CA ARG A 145 -13.57 -18.16 -14.99
C ARG A 145 -12.24 -18.89 -14.87
N ASP A 146 -11.47 -18.88 -15.94
CA ASP A 146 -10.12 -19.41 -15.95
C ASP A 146 -9.20 -18.58 -15.06
N PHE A 147 -8.40 -19.27 -14.25
CA PHE A 147 -7.36 -18.69 -13.41
C PHE A 147 -6.01 -18.82 -14.10
N ARG A 148 -5.37 -17.70 -14.42
CA ARG A 148 -4.10 -17.67 -15.14
C ARG A 148 -3.01 -17.06 -14.27
N VAL A 149 -1.86 -17.73 -14.20
CA VAL A 149 -0.73 -17.33 -13.36
C VAL A 149 0.51 -17.07 -14.22
N VAL A 150 0.96 -15.83 -14.22
CA VAL A 150 2.19 -15.40 -14.91
C VAL A 150 3.40 -15.89 -14.12
N PRO A 151 4.35 -16.60 -14.75
CA PRO A 151 5.54 -17.05 -14.04
C PRO A 151 6.50 -15.89 -13.75
N ALA A 152 7.22 -16.00 -12.62
CA ALA A 152 8.29 -15.08 -12.29
C ALA A 152 9.51 -15.29 -13.22
N ASN A 153 10.18 -14.20 -13.53
CA ASN A 153 11.50 -14.24 -14.15
C ASN A 153 12.54 -14.63 -13.10
N GLN A 154 13.10 -15.83 -13.23
CA GLN A 154 14.07 -16.37 -12.27
C GLN A 154 15.39 -15.58 -12.22
N ALA A 155 15.75 -14.89 -13.28
CA ALA A 155 16.98 -14.10 -13.33
C ALA A 155 16.85 -12.76 -12.61
N THR A 156 15.67 -12.12 -12.69
CA THR A 156 15.43 -10.79 -12.09
C THR A 156 14.68 -10.88 -10.76
N GLY A 157 13.96 -11.96 -10.51
CA GLY A 157 13.04 -12.09 -9.38
C GLY A 157 11.79 -11.20 -9.51
N GLY A 158 11.48 -10.72 -10.72
CA GLY A 158 10.35 -9.86 -11.03
C GLY A 158 9.34 -10.52 -11.97
N ILE A 159 8.38 -9.72 -12.42
CA ILE A 159 7.40 -10.09 -13.46
C ILE A 159 7.62 -9.16 -14.64
N ASP A 160 7.97 -9.73 -15.79
CA ASP A 160 8.24 -8.95 -16.99
C ASP A 160 6.93 -8.54 -17.68
N PRO A 161 6.76 -7.28 -18.11
CA PRO A 161 5.56 -6.84 -18.83
C PRO A 161 5.25 -7.69 -20.07
N GLU A 162 6.27 -8.08 -20.84
CA GLU A 162 6.11 -8.97 -22.01
C GLU A 162 5.52 -10.32 -21.65
N GLU A 163 5.91 -10.88 -20.50
CA GLU A 163 5.37 -12.16 -20.04
C GLU A 163 3.92 -12.04 -19.64
N VAL A 164 3.55 -10.96 -18.94
CA VAL A 164 2.14 -10.68 -18.56
C VAL A 164 1.24 -10.68 -19.78
N MET A 165 1.65 -10.01 -20.88
CA MET A 165 0.85 -9.86 -22.09
C MET A 165 0.53 -11.18 -22.79
N LYS A 166 1.28 -12.27 -22.54
CA LYS A 166 0.97 -13.61 -23.06
C LYS A 166 -0.24 -14.25 -22.39
N TYR A 167 -0.60 -13.79 -21.19
CA TYR A 167 -1.71 -14.30 -20.38
C TYR A 167 -2.96 -13.43 -20.45
N VAL A 168 -2.81 -12.17 -20.90
CA VAL A 168 -3.92 -11.22 -21.08
C VAL A 168 -4.50 -11.34 -22.48
N ASP A 169 -5.82 -11.41 -22.60
CA ASP A 169 -6.56 -11.35 -23.84
C ASP A 169 -7.78 -10.41 -23.73
N LYS A 170 -8.54 -10.28 -24.84
CA LYS A 170 -9.74 -9.41 -24.89
C LYS A 170 -10.86 -9.82 -23.93
N ASP A 171 -10.83 -11.04 -23.43
CA ASP A 171 -11.81 -11.61 -22.51
C ASP A 171 -11.29 -11.67 -21.04
N THR A 172 -10.12 -11.05 -20.78
CA THR A 172 -9.55 -10.94 -19.44
C THR A 172 -10.30 -9.87 -18.63
N VAL A 173 -10.96 -10.29 -17.55
CA VAL A 173 -11.74 -9.39 -16.68
C VAL A 173 -10.85 -8.60 -15.73
N LEU A 174 -9.88 -9.28 -15.11
CA LEU A 174 -9.04 -8.75 -14.05
C LEU A 174 -7.59 -9.12 -14.27
N LEU A 175 -6.71 -8.14 -14.08
CA LEU A 175 -5.26 -8.31 -13.93
C LEU A 175 -4.87 -7.85 -12.54
N SER A 176 -4.26 -8.73 -11.75
CA SER A 176 -3.77 -8.44 -10.39
C SER A 176 -2.28 -8.76 -10.30
N ILE A 177 -1.44 -7.73 -10.25
CA ILE A 177 0.02 -7.85 -10.15
C ILE A 177 0.51 -6.97 -9.01
N MET A 178 1.35 -7.52 -8.12
CA MET A 178 1.93 -6.76 -7.01
C MET A 178 2.88 -5.66 -7.48
N SER A 179 2.93 -4.53 -6.78
CA SER A 179 3.85 -3.43 -7.11
C SER A 179 5.30 -3.72 -6.71
N ALA A 180 5.50 -4.46 -5.62
CA ALA A 180 6.83 -4.87 -5.16
C ALA A 180 6.75 -6.22 -4.44
N SER A 181 7.77 -7.06 -4.67
CA SER A 181 7.80 -8.40 -4.08
C SER A 181 8.35 -8.39 -2.66
N ASN A 182 7.60 -9.01 -1.73
CA ASN A 182 8.05 -9.26 -0.37
C ASN A 182 9.14 -10.35 -0.26
N ILE A 183 9.40 -11.08 -1.35
CA ILE A 183 10.36 -12.18 -1.41
C ILE A 183 11.65 -11.71 -2.07
N SER A 184 11.57 -11.18 -3.28
CA SER A 184 12.74 -10.78 -4.07
C SER A 184 13.15 -9.32 -3.89
N GLY A 185 12.24 -8.44 -3.41
CA GLY A 185 12.45 -7.00 -3.37
C GLY A 185 12.35 -6.31 -4.74
N ASN A 186 12.02 -7.05 -5.80
CA ASN A 186 11.86 -6.47 -7.14
C ASN A 186 10.62 -5.58 -7.19
N ILE A 187 10.72 -4.46 -7.90
CA ILE A 187 9.62 -3.52 -8.17
C ILE A 187 9.15 -3.76 -9.60
N MET A 188 7.85 -4.01 -9.78
CA MET A 188 7.24 -4.25 -11.08
C MET A 188 6.84 -2.92 -11.75
N ASP A 189 6.99 -2.84 -13.07
CA ASP A 189 6.51 -1.69 -13.84
C ASP A 189 4.99 -1.79 -14.07
N ILE A 190 4.23 -1.47 -13.02
CA ILE A 190 2.77 -1.52 -13.06
C ILE A 190 2.20 -0.57 -14.12
N LYS A 191 2.85 0.57 -14.35
CA LYS A 191 2.40 1.53 -15.35
C LYS A 191 2.48 0.95 -16.76
N GLU A 192 3.61 0.38 -17.13
CA GLU A 192 3.78 -0.28 -18.45
C GLU A 192 2.82 -1.47 -18.57
N ILE A 193 2.73 -2.31 -17.54
CA ILE A 193 1.81 -3.46 -17.52
C ILE A 193 0.37 -3.00 -17.74
N ALA A 194 -0.08 -1.96 -17.03
CA ALA A 194 -1.44 -1.44 -17.13
C ALA A 194 -1.75 -0.86 -18.51
N GLN A 195 -0.83 -0.06 -19.06
CA GLN A 195 -0.97 0.53 -20.39
C GLN A 195 -1.10 -0.56 -21.46
N ARG A 196 -0.20 -1.53 -21.48
CA ARG A 196 -0.19 -2.62 -22.47
C ARG A 196 -1.39 -3.56 -22.32
N ALA A 197 -1.82 -3.84 -21.11
CA ALA A 197 -3.03 -4.63 -20.87
C ALA A 197 -4.28 -3.93 -21.41
N ARG A 198 -4.38 -2.61 -21.30
CA ARG A 198 -5.50 -1.82 -21.84
C ARG A 198 -5.45 -1.67 -23.35
N GLU A 199 -4.30 -1.80 -24.00
CA GLU A 199 -4.19 -1.90 -25.46
C GLU A 199 -4.84 -3.20 -25.98
N ILE A 200 -4.79 -4.29 -25.19
CA ILE A 200 -5.41 -5.58 -25.52
C ILE A 200 -6.91 -5.58 -25.17
N ASN A 201 -7.23 -5.12 -23.97
CA ASN A 201 -8.61 -5.00 -23.48
C ASN A 201 -8.81 -3.67 -22.76
N PRO A 202 -9.42 -2.65 -23.41
CA PRO A 202 -9.67 -1.34 -22.78
C PRO A 202 -10.54 -1.39 -21.52
N ASP A 203 -11.38 -2.43 -21.38
CA ASP A 203 -12.31 -2.59 -20.28
C ASP A 203 -11.75 -3.41 -19.10
N ILE A 204 -10.52 -3.92 -19.22
CA ILE A 204 -9.88 -4.71 -18.16
C ILE A 204 -9.82 -3.94 -16.84
N TYR A 205 -10.07 -4.62 -15.73
CA TYR A 205 -9.84 -4.09 -14.39
C TYR A 205 -8.44 -4.45 -13.93
N ILE A 206 -7.74 -3.47 -13.35
CA ILE A 206 -6.34 -3.63 -12.93
C ILE A 206 -6.23 -3.28 -11.45
N VAL A 207 -5.76 -4.25 -10.68
CA VAL A 207 -5.54 -4.13 -9.24
C VAL A 207 -4.10 -4.44 -8.91
N THR A 208 -3.50 -3.71 -7.99
CA THR A 208 -2.13 -3.97 -7.54
C THR A 208 -2.02 -4.04 -6.02
N ASP A 209 -1.32 -5.06 -5.52
CA ASP A 209 -0.90 -5.13 -4.12
C ASP A 209 0.34 -4.27 -3.91
N ALA A 210 0.18 -3.16 -3.18
CA ALA A 210 1.27 -2.23 -2.87
C ALA A 210 1.76 -2.34 -1.41
N VAL A 211 1.45 -3.41 -0.70
CA VAL A 211 1.83 -3.58 0.71
C VAL A 211 3.34 -3.47 0.92
N GLN A 212 4.14 -3.99 0.01
CA GLN A 212 5.61 -3.86 0.08
C GLN A 212 6.13 -2.61 -0.64
N HIS A 213 5.35 -1.99 -1.50
CA HIS A 213 5.75 -0.77 -2.20
C HIS A 213 5.55 0.49 -1.35
N ALA A 214 4.43 0.57 -0.64
CA ALA A 214 3.99 1.76 0.10
C ALA A 214 5.03 2.34 1.08
N PRO A 215 5.83 1.55 1.84
CA PRO A 215 6.83 2.11 2.76
C PRO A 215 8.11 2.61 2.05
N HIS A 216 8.32 2.29 0.77
CA HIS A 216 9.59 2.50 0.07
C HIS A 216 9.52 3.51 -1.07
N ALA A 217 8.34 3.83 -1.59
CA ALA A 217 8.15 4.77 -2.69
C ALA A 217 6.77 5.44 -2.66
N ALA A 218 6.67 6.63 -3.26
CA ALA A 218 5.39 7.30 -3.42
C ALA A 218 4.46 6.53 -4.37
N MET A 219 3.19 6.43 -4.00
CA MET A 219 2.13 5.86 -4.84
C MET A 219 1.41 6.99 -5.59
N ASP A 220 1.01 6.73 -6.84
CA ASP A 220 0.18 7.62 -7.65
C ASP A 220 -0.75 6.80 -8.54
N VAL A 221 -1.97 6.58 -8.05
CA VAL A 221 -2.96 5.74 -8.74
C VAL A 221 -3.45 6.34 -10.06
N GLU A 222 -3.38 7.68 -10.18
CA GLU A 222 -3.76 8.38 -11.41
C GLU A 222 -2.72 8.13 -12.52
N ASP A 223 -1.42 8.26 -12.18
CA ASP A 223 -0.33 8.00 -13.12
C ASP A 223 -0.25 6.53 -13.54
N LEU A 224 -0.57 5.61 -12.61
CA LEU A 224 -0.61 4.17 -12.90
C LEU A 224 -1.84 3.77 -13.73
N GLY A 225 -2.94 4.52 -13.68
CA GLY A 225 -4.16 4.23 -14.43
C GLY A 225 -4.84 2.92 -14.00
N ILE A 226 -4.85 2.60 -12.71
CA ILE A 226 -5.36 1.35 -12.14
C ILE A 226 -6.70 1.52 -11.45
N ASP A 227 -7.39 0.42 -11.19
CA ASP A 227 -8.73 0.41 -10.59
C ASP A 227 -8.73 0.13 -9.09
N GLY A 228 -7.63 -0.40 -8.57
CA GLY A 228 -7.48 -0.64 -7.13
C GLY A 228 -6.04 -0.81 -6.70
N MET A 229 -5.74 -0.34 -5.48
CA MET A 229 -4.44 -0.47 -4.85
C MET A 229 -4.61 -0.54 -3.34
N ASN A 230 -3.96 -1.50 -2.69
CA ASN A 230 -4.03 -1.67 -1.25
C ASN A 230 -2.68 -1.47 -0.57
N PHE A 231 -2.69 -1.17 0.71
CA PHE A 231 -1.51 -1.23 1.58
C PHE A 231 -1.88 -1.52 3.04
N ALA A 232 -0.90 -2.05 3.78
CA ALA A 232 -1.02 -2.36 5.20
C ALA A 232 -0.23 -1.35 6.05
N PRO A 233 -0.89 -0.52 6.88
CA PRO A 233 -0.22 0.49 7.69
C PRO A 233 0.93 -0.04 8.56
N TYR A 234 0.82 -1.27 9.07
CA TYR A 234 1.85 -1.85 9.93
C TYR A 234 3.18 -2.15 9.22
N LYS A 235 3.20 -2.13 7.90
CA LYS A 235 4.43 -2.18 7.09
C LYS A 235 4.91 -0.79 6.70
N PHE A 236 4.05 0.22 6.85
CA PHE A 236 4.31 1.60 6.54
C PHE A 236 4.34 2.45 7.82
N PHE A 237 5.25 2.11 8.75
CA PHE A 237 5.53 2.79 10.02
C PHE A 237 4.34 2.88 11.01
N GLY A 238 3.15 2.47 10.58
CA GLY A 238 1.90 2.59 11.32
C GLY A 238 1.57 1.38 12.20
N ILE A 239 0.31 1.15 12.44
CA ILE A 239 -0.23 0.17 13.39
C ILE A 239 -0.79 -1.07 12.69
N ARG A 240 -1.01 -2.15 13.46
CA ARG A 240 -1.74 -3.35 13.04
C ARG A 240 -3.24 -3.19 13.24
N GLY A 241 -4.03 -4.09 12.62
CA GLY A 241 -5.48 -4.16 12.79
C GLY A 241 -6.26 -3.26 11.83
N CYS A 242 -5.64 -2.87 10.73
CA CYS A 242 -6.32 -2.22 9.60
C CYS A 242 -5.55 -2.47 8.29
N GLY A 243 -6.30 -2.45 7.20
CA GLY A 243 -5.83 -2.36 5.82
C GLY A 243 -6.61 -1.28 5.09
N PHE A 244 -5.99 -0.62 4.13
CA PHE A 244 -6.59 0.42 3.30
C PHE A 244 -6.41 0.09 1.82
N ALA A 245 -7.47 0.32 1.04
CA ALA A 245 -7.37 0.23 -0.41
C ALA A 245 -8.05 1.42 -1.09
N TYR A 246 -7.39 1.94 -2.11
CA TYR A 246 -8.00 2.81 -3.11
C TYR A 246 -8.91 1.99 -4.01
N VAL A 247 -10.06 2.52 -4.34
CA VAL A 247 -11.05 1.95 -5.26
C VAL A 247 -11.45 3.02 -6.27
N SER A 248 -11.20 2.77 -7.56
CA SER A 248 -11.53 3.72 -8.63
C SER A 248 -13.04 3.95 -8.75
N ASP A 249 -13.47 5.06 -9.37
CA ASP A 249 -14.88 5.35 -9.59
C ASP A 249 -15.61 4.23 -10.35
N ARG A 250 -14.91 3.55 -11.29
CA ARG A 250 -15.47 2.39 -12.03
C ARG A 250 -15.89 1.25 -11.10
N VAL A 251 -15.15 1.05 -10.02
CA VAL A 251 -15.37 -0.04 -9.07
C VAL A 251 -16.17 0.43 -7.85
N ALA A 252 -16.02 1.70 -7.45
CA ALA A 252 -16.60 2.24 -6.22
C ALA A 252 -18.13 2.10 -6.16
N SER A 253 -18.82 2.19 -7.29
CA SER A 253 -20.29 2.03 -7.41
C SER A 253 -20.75 0.58 -7.59
N MET A 254 -19.84 -0.38 -7.75
CA MET A 254 -20.20 -1.79 -7.88
C MET A 254 -20.87 -2.32 -6.61
N ARG A 255 -21.70 -3.33 -6.75
CA ARG A 255 -22.30 -4.01 -5.61
C ARG A 255 -21.19 -4.70 -4.79
N HIS A 256 -21.13 -4.35 -3.51
CA HIS A 256 -20.19 -4.92 -2.56
C HIS A 256 -20.87 -5.15 -1.20
N ARG A 257 -20.18 -5.79 -0.27
CA ARG A 257 -20.71 -6.05 1.08
C ARG A 257 -20.74 -4.76 1.87
N LYS A 258 -21.94 -4.32 2.23
CA LYS A 258 -22.19 -3.14 3.08
C LYS A 258 -23.50 -3.25 3.82
N LEU A 259 -23.67 -2.45 4.88
CA LEU A 259 -24.94 -2.31 5.58
C LEU A 259 -25.95 -1.55 4.72
N ALA A 260 -27.25 -1.87 4.83
CA ALA A 260 -28.30 -1.30 4.01
C ALA A 260 -28.42 0.23 4.07
N GLY A 261 -28.05 0.84 5.21
CA GLY A 261 -28.06 2.31 5.39
C GLY A 261 -26.82 3.04 4.85
N LYS A 262 -25.83 2.33 4.33
CA LYS A 262 -24.60 2.92 3.77
C LYS A 262 -24.80 3.43 2.36
N GLY A 263 -24.12 4.53 2.03
CA GLY A 263 -24.10 5.09 0.67
C GLY A 263 -23.52 4.13 -0.39
N PRO A 264 -23.75 4.37 -1.68
CA PRO A 264 -23.29 3.46 -2.74
C PRO A 264 -21.76 3.29 -2.77
N THR A 265 -21.01 4.33 -2.43
CA THR A 265 -19.53 4.36 -2.45
C THR A 265 -18.89 4.19 -1.07
N GLU A 266 -19.68 3.87 -0.05
CA GLU A 266 -19.14 3.57 1.29
C GLU A 266 -18.70 2.11 1.38
N TRP A 267 -17.41 1.90 1.50
CA TRP A 267 -16.77 0.59 1.49
C TRP A 267 -16.45 0.02 2.89
N SER A 268 -16.72 0.75 3.94
CA SER A 268 -16.61 0.24 5.31
C SER A 268 -17.85 -0.57 5.66
N LEU A 269 -17.70 -1.85 6.02
CA LEU A 269 -18.83 -2.70 6.40
C LEU A 269 -19.54 -2.19 7.65
N GLY A 270 -18.79 -1.77 8.66
CA GLY A 270 -19.28 -1.20 9.91
C GLY A 270 -18.79 0.23 10.16
N THR A 271 -18.78 0.65 11.42
CA THR A 271 -18.21 1.93 11.84
C THR A 271 -16.68 1.85 11.79
N PRO A 272 -16.01 2.69 11.01
CA PRO A 272 -14.56 2.73 10.98
C PRO A 272 -13.97 3.11 12.34
N THR A 273 -12.84 2.55 12.71
CA THR A 273 -12.13 2.85 13.97
C THR A 273 -11.37 4.19 13.85
N PRO A 274 -11.79 5.29 14.52
CA PRO A 274 -11.15 6.61 14.36
C PRO A 274 -9.66 6.60 14.66
N GLY A 275 -9.22 5.80 15.65
CA GLY A 275 -7.80 5.67 16.01
C GLY A 275 -6.91 5.15 14.88
N ASN A 276 -7.44 4.37 13.93
CA ASN A 276 -6.67 3.90 12.78
C ASN A 276 -6.35 5.06 11.82
N PHE A 277 -7.30 5.97 11.63
CA PHE A 277 -7.12 7.17 10.81
C PHE A 277 -6.21 8.18 11.49
N ALA A 278 -6.36 8.38 12.81
CA ALA A 278 -5.46 9.22 13.59
C ALA A 278 -4.00 8.73 13.49
N ALA A 279 -3.77 7.43 13.62
CA ALA A 279 -2.46 6.83 13.47
C ALA A 279 -1.89 7.03 12.05
N MET A 280 -2.73 6.88 11.00
CA MET A 280 -2.27 7.06 9.63
C MET A 280 -1.95 8.53 9.31
N ARG A 281 -2.74 9.48 9.83
CA ARG A 281 -2.43 10.91 9.73
C ARG A 281 -1.09 11.27 10.41
N ALA A 282 -0.74 10.60 11.52
CA ALA A 282 0.58 10.76 12.15
C ALA A 282 1.71 10.22 11.26
N VAL A 283 1.51 9.08 10.58
CA VAL A 283 2.47 8.57 9.58
C VAL A 283 2.63 9.54 8.42
N ILE A 284 1.54 10.07 7.88
CA ILE A 284 1.57 11.07 6.80
C ILE A 284 2.36 12.30 7.25
N SER A 285 2.10 12.81 8.46
CA SER A 285 2.81 13.97 9.02
C SER A 285 4.30 13.71 9.20
N TYR A 286 4.68 12.51 9.62
CA TYR A 286 6.08 12.08 9.72
C TYR A 286 6.77 12.08 8.35
N VAL A 287 6.16 11.50 7.32
CA VAL A 287 6.74 11.50 5.97
C VAL A 287 6.82 12.92 5.40
N CYS A 288 5.78 13.74 5.60
CA CYS A 288 5.82 15.16 5.22
C CYS A 288 6.95 15.94 5.93
N SER A 289 7.26 15.61 7.20
CA SER A 289 8.36 16.27 7.92
C SER A 289 9.73 15.92 7.32
N ILE A 290 9.89 14.71 6.80
CA ILE A 290 11.09 14.34 6.03
C ILE A 290 11.16 15.20 4.76
N GLY A 291 10.06 15.31 4.00
CA GLY A 291 10.01 16.15 2.81
C GLY A 291 10.32 17.62 3.09
N ALA A 292 9.75 18.16 4.16
CA ALA A 292 9.97 19.55 4.59
C ALA A 292 11.43 19.85 5.01
N HIS A 293 12.20 18.83 5.40
CA HIS A 293 13.63 18.97 5.65
C HIS A 293 14.42 19.31 4.37
N PHE A 294 13.93 18.89 3.20
CA PHE A 294 14.61 19.04 1.92
C PHE A 294 13.94 20.04 0.96
N MET A 295 12.69 20.41 1.21
CA MET A 295 11.88 21.23 0.31
C MET A 295 11.02 22.22 1.10
N ASP A 296 10.97 23.48 0.64
CA ASP A 296 10.03 24.49 1.14
C ASP A 296 8.71 24.41 0.34
N SER A 297 7.67 23.83 0.95
CA SER A 297 6.32 23.73 0.38
C SER A 297 5.27 23.75 1.49
N GLN A 298 4.07 24.23 1.18
CA GLN A 298 2.90 24.15 2.05
C GLN A 298 1.92 23.05 1.60
N ASP A 299 2.15 22.45 0.43
CA ASP A 299 1.32 21.38 -0.10
C ASP A 299 1.75 20.04 0.49
N LYS A 300 0.83 19.38 1.22
CA LYS A 300 1.10 18.11 1.91
C LYS A 300 1.45 16.97 0.95
N ARG A 301 0.79 16.91 -0.22
CA ARG A 301 1.09 15.83 -1.19
C ARG A 301 2.51 16.00 -1.73
N THR A 302 2.91 17.22 -2.06
CA THR A 302 4.27 17.54 -2.50
C THR A 302 5.31 17.17 -1.46
N LEU A 303 5.09 17.55 -0.19
CA LEU A 303 5.98 17.18 0.91
C LEU A 303 6.04 15.68 1.15
N PHE A 304 4.90 14.99 1.08
CA PHE A 304 4.83 13.54 1.22
C PHE A 304 5.61 12.82 0.12
N VAL A 305 5.42 13.22 -1.14
CA VAL A 305 6.15 12.64 -2.28
C VAL A 305 7.65 12.87 -2.14
N GLU A 306 8.08 14.09 -1.76
CA GLU A 306 9.49 14.35 -1.52
C GLU A 306 10.03 13.50 -0.37
N GLY A 307 9.29 13.38 0.74
CA GLY A 307 9.67 12.53 1.87
C GLY A 307 9.86 11.08 1.46
N MET A 308 8.93 10.51 0.67
CA MET A 308 9.04 9.15 0.14
C MET A 308 10.23 9.00 -0.82
N ASN A 309 10.47 9.98 -1.68
CA ASN A 309 11.63 9.97 -2.57
C ASN A 309 12.94 9.97 -1.78
N ARG A 310 13.03 10.73 -0.69
CA ARG A 310 14.22 10.75 0.19
C ARG A 310 14.43 9.43 0.93
N ILE A 311 13.36 8.79 1.40
CA ILE A 311 13.40 7.44 1.96
C ILE A 311 13.93 6.46 0.90
N HIS A 312 13.37 6.46 -0.30
CA HIS A 312 13.81 5.60 -1.40
C HIS A 312 15.29 5.78 -1.73
N MET A 313 15.75 7.03 -1.83
CA MET A 313 17.17 7.33 -2.12
C MET A 313 18.09 6.85 -1.01
N HIS A 314 17.69 6.99 0.24
CA HIS A 314 18.46 6.52 1.40
C HIS A 314 18.55 4.99 1.41
N GLU A 315 17.45 4.28 1.24
CA GLU A 315 17.39 2.82 1.18
C GLU A 315 18.21 2.26 0.02
N LYS A 316 18.15 2.90 -1.14
CA LYS A 316 18.96 2.55 -2.31
C LYS A 316 20.45 2.68 -2.03
N ALA A 317 20.88 3.73 -1.31
CA ALA A 317 22.27 3.92 -0.91
C ALA A 317 22.73 2.87 0.12
N LEU A 318 21.84 2.51 1.07
CA LEU A 318 22.10 1.43 2.03
C LEU A 318 22.25 0.08 1.33
N LEU A 319 21.36 -0.24 0.40
CA LEU A 319 21.42 -1.48 -0.39
C LEU A 319 22.72 -1.54 -1.21
N HIS A 320 23.07 -0.44 -1.89
CA HIS A 320 24.32 -0.36 -2.65
C HIS A 320 25.53 -0.62 -1.73
N ARG A 321 25.58 0.03 -0.57
CA ARG A 321 26.65 -0.17 0.43
C ARG A 321 26.72 -1.62 0.92
N LEU A 322 25.58 -2.26 1.19
CA LEU A 322 25.51 -3.65 1.60
C LEU A 322 26.04 -4.59 0.51
N LEU A 323 25.59 -4.43 -0.72
CA LEU A 323 25.98 -5.27 -1.86
C LEU A 323 27.47 -5.12 -2.19
N GLU A 324 28.00 -3.90 -2.22
CA GLU A 324 29.44 -3.67 -2.45
C GLU A 324 30.30 -4.18 -1.28
N GLY A 325 29.85 -3.96 -0.05
CA GLY A 325 30.55 -4.47 1.15
C GLY A 325 30.58 -6.00 1.21
N SER A 326 29.48 -6.67 0.79
CA SER A 326 29.41 -8.14 0.79
C SER A 326 30.37 -8.79 -0.20
N LYS A 327 30.72 -8.13 -1.31
CA LYS A 327 31.70 -8.63 -2.30
C LYS A 327 33.09 -8.82 -1.72
N THR A 328 33.43 -8.08 -0.66
CA THR A 328 34.74 -8.13 0.00
C THR A 328 34.76 -9.10 1.18
N GLN A 329 33.63 -9.71 1.53
CA GLN A 329 33.51 -10.62 2.68
C GLN A 329 33.68 -12.08 2.23
N PRO A 330 34.68 -12.82 2.75
CA PRO A 330 34.83 -14.24 2.44
C PRO A 330 33.60 -15.05 2.91
N GLY A 331 33.03 -15.83 2.00
CA GLY A 331 31.90 -16.73 2.31
C GLY A 331 30.50 -16.15 2.09
N LEU A 332 30.36 -14.86 1.78
CA LEU A 332 29.08 -14.27 1.30
C LEU A 332 29.11 -14.27 -0.24
N ARG A 333 28.47 -15.26 -0.85
CA ARG A 333 28.25 -15.37 -2.30
C ARG A 333 26.79 -15.70 -2.57
#